data_7bbddda4a4b5f7320b7d8bcb694d520a
#
_entry.id   7bbddda4a4b5f7320b7d8bcb694d520a
#
_cell.length_a   1.000
_cell.length_b   1.000
_cell.length_c   1.000
_cell.angle_alpha   90.00
_cell.angle_beta   90.00
_cell.angle_gamma   90.00
#
_symmetry.space_group_name_H-M   'P 1'
#
loop_
_entity.id
_entity.type
_entity.pdbx_description
1 polymer ?
#
loop_
_entity_poly.entity_id
_entity_poly.type
_entity_poly.pdbx_seq_one_letter_code
_entity_poly.pdbx_strand_id
1 'polypeptide(L)'
;MHIKHVTLRVKNLDASVRFYETIPELKISRRFKAGPAELAFLSNGEGETEIELVHVPDGQTFEGKGMFICFETDRLDEKHELAIQQERKPSPIQVPGDGSRYFYVYDPDGVSIQLRSFRNNR
;
A
#
# COMPACT_ATOMS: atom_id res chain seq x y z
N MET A 1 12.35 18.78 -6.27
CA MET A 1 11.67 18.26 -5.05
C MET A 1 11.13 16.86 -5.33
N HIS A 2 11.18 15.99 -4.34
CA HIS A 2 10.55 14.68 -4.46
C HIS A 2 9.51 14.52 -3.35
N ILE A 3 8.62 13.56 -3.50
CA ILE A 3 7.61 13.29 -2.47
C ILE A 3 8.30 12.59 -1.32
N LYS A 4 8.34 13.22 -0.15
CA LYS A 4 8.99 12.65 1.04
C LYS A 4 8.15 11.52 1.62
N HIS A 5 6.89 11.79 1.85
CA HIS A 5 5.95 10.75 2.29
C HIS A 5 4.52 11.13 1.94
N VAL A 6 3.68 10.11 1.91
CA VAL A 6 2.23 10.26 1.80
C VAL A 6 1.65 9.75 3.11
N THR A 7 0.81 10.56 3.76
CA THR A 7 0.24 10.22 5.06
C THR A 7 -1.20 9.77 4.91
N LEU A 8 -1.52 8.63 5.50
CA LEU A 8 -2.87 8.09 5.55
C LEU A 8 -3.31 7.98 7.01
N ARG A 9 -4.47 8.52 7.31
CA ARG A 9 -5.08 8.35 8.63
C ARG A 9 -5.87 7.06 8.63
N VAL A 10 -5.58 6.18 9.58
CA VAL A 10 -6.09 4.81 9.56
C VAL A 10 -6.86 4.49 10.83
N LYS A 11 -7.82 3.57 10.71
CA LYS A 11 -8.65 3.16 11.84
C LYS A 11 -7.92 2.20 12.77
N ASN A 12 -7.05 1.36 12.24
CA ASN A 12 -6.34 0.34 12.99
C ASN A 12 -4.91 0.25 12.48
N LEU A 13 -3.97 0.78 13.25
CA LEU A 13 -2.59 0.87 12.80
C LEU A 13 -1.98 -0.51 12.54
N ASP A 14 -2.21 -1.48 13.44
CA ASP A 14 -1.65 -2.82 13.26
C ASP A 14 -2.15 -3.49 11.98
N ALA A 15 -3.44 -3.37 11.69
CA ALA A 15 -4.00 -3.95 10.48
C ALA A 15 -3.41 -3.31 9.22
N SER A 16 -3.25 -1.99 9.24
CA SER A 16 -2.68 -1.26 8.09
C SER A 16 -1.21 -1.56 7.92
N VAL A 17 -0.45 -1.59 9.00
CA VAL A 17 0.97 -1.98 8.94
C VAL A 17 1.10 -3.37 8.32
N ARG A 18 0.30 -4.32 8.79
CA ARG A 18 0.35 -5.69 8.27
C ARG A 18 0.05 -5.74 6.77
N PHE A 19 -0.94 -4.97 6.32
CA PHE A 19 -1.27 -4.89 4.89
C PHE A 19 -0.07 -4.39 4.08
N TYR A 20 0.51 -3.25 4.50
CA TYR A 20 1.60 -2.63 3.72
C TYR A 20 2.91 -3.43 3.80
N GLU A 21 3.13 -4.18 4.86
CA GLU A 21 4.27 -5.09 4.92
C GLU A 21 4.07 -6.32 4.02
N THR A 22 2.83 -6.77 3.85
CA THR A 22 2.54 -8.03 3.18
C THR A 22 2.32 -7.86 1.68
N ILE A 23 1.45 -6.94 1.29
CA ILE A 23 1.05 -6.82 -0.12
C ILE A 23 2.10 -6.07 -0.94
N PRO A 24 2.41 -4.78 -0.67
CA PRO A 24 3.50 -4.13 -1.39
C PRO A 24 4.88 -4.39 -0.78
N GLU A 25 4.99 -5.20 0.27
CA GLU A 25 6.25 -5.60 0.90
C GLU A 25 7.10 -4.44 1.40
N LEU A 26 6.45 -3.42 1.94
CA LEU A 26 7.18 -2.31 2.54
C LEU A 26 7.76 -2.72 3.90
N LYS A 27 8.79 -2.03 4.32
CA LYS A 27 9.45 -2.27 5.60
C LYS A 27 9.25 -1.06 6.50
N ILE A 28 8.99 -1.33 7.78
CA ILE A 28 8.90 -0.25 8.77
C ILE A 28 10.28 0.35 8.97
N SER A 29 10.40 1.67 8.81
CA SER A 29 11.62 2.37 9.16
C SER A 29 11.56 2.90 10.60
N ARG A 30 10.37 3.27 11.07
CA ARG A 30 10.17 3.70 12.46
C ARG A 30 8.70 3.64 12.81
N ARG A 31 8.43 3.42 14.09
CA ARG A 31 7.07 3.41 14.64
C ARG A 31 7.14 3.97 16.05
N PHE A 32 6.27 4.94 16.35
CA PHE A 32 6.32 5.60 17.66
C PHE A 32 5.01 6.31 17.98
N LYS A 33 4.90 6.76 19.21
CA LYS A 33 3.75 7.54 19.67
C LYS A 33 4.11 9.02 19.71
N ALA A 34 3.15 9.85 19.28
CA ALA A 34 3.30 11.31 19.29
C ALA A 34 2.02 11.88 19.88
N GLY A 35 2.02 12.18 21.19
CA GLY A 35 0.82 12.58 21.90
C GLY A 35 -0.22 11.47 21.88
N PRO A 36 -1.47 11.76 21.51
CA PRO A 36 -2.51 10.73 21.41
C PRO A 36 -2.38 9.87 20.15
N ALA A 37 -1.52 10.25 19.20
CA ALA A 37 -1.36 9.54 17.94
C ALA A 37 -0.33 8.44 18.07
N GLU A 38 -0.52 7.37 17.29
CA GLU A 38 0.52 6.38 17.05
C GLU A 38 0.72 6.30 15.55
N LEU A 39 1.97 6.23 15.11
CA LEU A 39 2.27 6.25 13.69
C LEU A 39 3.41 5.34 13.30
N ALA A 40 3.43 4.98 12.03
CA ALA A 40 4.47 4.12 11.45
C ALA A 40 4.83 4.66 10.07
N PHE A 41 6.13 4.64 9.77
CA PHE A 41 6.65 4.97 8.44
C PHE A 41 7.15 3.70 7.78
N LEU A 42 6.72 3.47 6.54
CA LEU A 42 7.12 2.29 5.78
C LEU A 42 7.60 2.70 4.39
N SER A 43 8.60 1.98 3.88
CA SER A 43 9.09 2.23 2.52
C SER A 43 9.79 0.98 1.99
N ASN A 44 10.23 1.04 0.74
CA ASN A 44 11.06 -0.02 0.16
C ASN A 44 12.49 0.04 0.65
N GLY A 45 12.93 1.17 1.18
CA GLY A 45 14.28 1.33 1.66
C GLY A 45 14.66 2.79 1.80
N GLU A 46 15.91 3.00 2.19
CA GLU A 46 16.42 4.33 2.44
C GLU A 46 16.36 5.19 1.17
N GLY A 47 15.90 6.42 1.31
CA GLY A 47 15.80 7.35 0.19
C GLY A 47 14.53 7.23 -0.62
N GLU A 48 13.71 6.22 -0.37
CA GLU A 48 12.44 6.04 -1.06
C GLU A 48 11.34 6.83 -0.39
N THR A 49 10.31 7.18 -1.18
CA THR A 49 9.11 7.82 -0.63
C THR A 49 8.48 6.90 0.41
N GLU A 50 8.12 7.46 1.55
CA GLU A 50 7.54 6.68 2.64
C GLU A 50 6.02 6.78 2.63
N ILE A 51 5.37 5.72 3.09
CA ILE A 51 3.97 5.75 3.48
C ILE A 51 3.96 5.94 4.99
N GLU A 52 3.32 7.02 5.46
CA GLU A 52 3.12 7.25 6.88
C GLU A 52 1.70 6.88 7.24
N LEU A 53 1.53 6.00 8.20
CA LEU A 53 0.23 5.59 8.70
C LEU A 53 0.05 6.21 10.07
N VAL A 54 -1.06 6.93 10.29
CA VAL A 54 -1.30 7.64 11.54
C VAL A 54 -2.66 7.22 12.09
N HIS A 55 -2.67 6.76 13.33
CA HIS A 55 -3.91 6.47 14.06
C HIS A 55 -4.04 7.44 15.21
N VAL A 56 -5.18 8.14 15.26
CA VAL A 56 -5.56 8.99 16.38
C VAL A 56 -6.90 8.47 16.88
N PRO A 57 -7.03 8.13 18.18
CA PRO A 57 -8.32 7.69 18.71
C PRO A 57 -9.40 8.72 18.40
N ASP A 58 -10.52 8.26 17.86
CA ASP A 58 -11.65 9.11 17.42
C ASP A 58 -11.28 10.11 16.33
N GLY A 59 -10.14 9.90 15.66
CA GLY A 59 -9.70 10.76 14.59
C GLY A 59 -10.39 10.45 13.28
N GLN A 60 -10.34 11.42 12.37
CA GLN A 60 -10.83 11.24 11.01
C GLN A 60 -9.91 10.30 10.23
N THR A 61 -10.51 9.40 9.44
CA THR A 61 -9.73 8.48 8.61
C THR A 61 -9.95 8.78 7.13
N PHE A 62 -8.96 8.44 6.32
CA PHE A 62 -9.04 8.63 4.88
C PHE A 62 -9.65 7.37 4.24
N GLU A 63 -10.66 7.56 3.38
CA GLU A 63 -11.37 6.45 2.74
C GLU A 63 -10.96 6.24 1.27
N GLY A 64 -10.05 7.02 0.78
CA GLY A 64 -9.35 6.74 -0.48
C GLY A 64 -10.09 6.92 -1.78
N LYS A 65 -11.25 7.52 -1.79
CA LYS A 65 -12.00 7.71 -3.03
C LYS A 65 -11.28 8.70 -3.95
N GLY A 66 -11.18 8.34 -5.23
CA GLY A 66 -10.62 9.23 -6.23
C GLY A 66 -9.12 9.20 -6.37
N MET A 67 -8.43 8.31 -5.64
CA MET A 67 -7.00 8.13 -5.83
C MET A 67 -6.61 6.67 -5.64
N PHE A 68 -5.46 6.31 -6.16
CA PHE A 68 -4.84 5.03 -5.83
C PHE A 68 -3.33 5.22 -5.77
N ILE A 69 -2.66 4.32 -5.05
CA ILE A 69 -1.20 4.30 -4.97
C ILE A 69 -0.73 3.08 -5.74
N CYS A 70 0.21 3.29 -6.66
CA CYS A 70 0.73 2.20 -7.48
C CYS A 70 2.11 1.77 -6.99
N PHE A 71 2.28 0.48 -6.81
CA PHE A 71 3.57 -0.13 -6.49
C PHE A 71 3.98 -1.03 -7.65
N GLU A 72 5.22 -0.96 -8.04
CA GLU A 72 5.76 -1.81 -9.10
C GLU A 72 6.33 -3.08 -8.51
N THR A 73 6.03 -4.21 -9.15
CA THR A 73 6.56 -5.51 -8.72
C THR A 73 6.84 -6.39 -9.92
N ASP A 74 7.86 -7.25 -9.83
CA ASP A 74 8.13 -8.27 -10.83
C ASP A 74 7.49 -9.62 -10.46
N ARG A 75 6.70 -9.66 -9.38
CA ARG A 75 6.03 -10.87 -8.88
C ARG A 75 4.53 -10.69 -8.81
N LEU A 76 3.95 -10.14 -9.88
CA LEU A 76 2.53 -9.77 -9.88
C LEU A 76 1.61 -10.96 -9.64
N ASP A 77 1.82 -12.07 -10.33
CA ASP A 77 0.95 -13.24 -10.19
C ASP A 77 1.00 -13.81 -8.78
N GLU A 78 2.19 -13.85 -8.21
CA GLU A 78 2.39 -14.31 -6.84
C GLU A 78 1.66 -13.43 -5.84
N LYS A 79 1.72 -12.10 -6.04
CA LYS A 79 1.03 -11.16 -5.18
C LYS A 79 -0.48 -11.23 -5.33
N HIS A 80 -0.94 -11.45 -6.55
CA HIS A 80 -2.37 -11.61 -6.80
C HIS A 80 -2.90 -12.84 -6.05
N GLU A 81 -2.18 -13.95 -6.14
CA GLU A 81 -2.56 -15.17 -5.44
C GLU A 81 -2.55 -14.99 -3.92
N LEU A 82 -1.55 -14.29 -3.40
CA LEU A 82 -1.48 -13.99 -1.97
C LEU A 82 -2.69 -13.17 -1.52
N ALA A 83 -3.08 -12.17 -2.30
CA ALA A 83 -4.25 -11.36 -1.99
C ALA A 83 -5.52 -12.20 -1.97
N ILE A 84 -5.65 -13.15 -2.88
CA ILE A 84 -6.78 -14.09 -2.88
C ILE A 84 -6.76 -14.93 -1.62
N GLN A 85 -5.62 -15.50 -1.27
CA GLN A 85 -5.48 -16.36 -0.08
C GLN A 85 -5.80 -15.61 1.20
N GLN A 86 -5.51 -14.33 1.24
CA GLN A 86 -5.81 -13.49 2.40
C GLN A 86 -7.22 -12.90 2.37
N GLU A 87 -8.04 -13.34 1.41
CA GLU A 87 -9.43 -12.90 1.27
C GLU A 87 -9.57 -11.39 1.09
N ARG A 88 -8.60 -10.77 0.41
CA ARG A 88 -8.61 -9.33 0.15
C ARG A 88 -9.37 -8.96 -1.11
N LYS A 89 -9.90 -9.95 -1.84
CA LYS A 89 -10.77 -9.76 -3.01
C LYS A 89 -10.14 -8.85 -4.07
N PRO A 90 -8.95 -9.21 -4.58
CA PRO A 90 -8.31 -8.39 -5.61
C PRO A 90 -9.12 -8.39 -6.90
N SER A 91 -8.98 -7.33 -7.69
CA SER A 91 -9.55 -7.32 -9.03
C SER A 91 -8.86 -8.37 -9.90
N PRO A 92 -9.48 -8.77 -11.03
CA PRO A 92 -8.75 -9.56 -12.02
C PRO A 92 -7.51 -8.81 -12.51
N ILE A 93 -6.52 -9.55 -12.97
CA ILE A 93 -5.34 -8.93 -13.56
C ILE A 93 -5.73 -8.33 -14.91
N GLN A 94 -5.39 -7.06 -15.09
CA GLN A 94 -5.66 -6.31 -16.32
C GLN A 94 -4.44 -6.38 -17.22
N VAL A 95 -4.67 -6.51 -18.53
CA VAL A 95 -3.59 -6.57 -19.53
C VAL A 95 -3.95 -5.58 -20.65
N PRO A 96 -3.57 -4.29 -20.48
CA PRO A 96 -4.04 -3.27 -21.43
C PRO A 96 -3.38 -3.29 -22.81
N GLY A 97 -2.30 -4.05 -22.99
CA GLY A 97 -1.67 -4.16 -24.31
C GLY A 97 -0.41 -3.34 -24.48
N ASP A 98 -0.03 -2.55 -23.48
CA ASP A 98 1.19 -1.74 -23.51
C ASP A 98 2.41 -2.43 -22.90
N GLY A 99 2.27 -3.72 -22.58
CA GLY A 99 3.33 -4.49 -21.93
C GLY A 99 3.22 -4.53 -20.43
N SER A 100 2.30 -3.77 -19.86
CA SER A 100 2.08 -3.81 -18.41
C SER A 100 0.95 -4.77 -18.05
N ARG A 101 0.93 -5.17 -16.80
CA ARG A 101 -0.14 -5.95 -16.20
C ARG A 101 -0.34 -5.40 -14.81
N TYR A 102 -1.58 -5.34 -14.33
CA TYR A 102 -1.83 -4.78 -12.99
C TYR A 102 -3.15 -5.30 -12.43
N PHE A 103 -3.28 -5.17 -11.10
CA PHE A 103 -4.55 -5.40 -10.42
C PHE A 103 -4.68 -4.41 -9.26
N TYR A 104 -5.90 -4.31 -8.74
CA TYR A 104 -6.19 -3.46 -7.60
C TYR A 104 -6.59 -4.30 -6.41
N VAL A 105 -6.25 -3.81 -5.23
CA VAL A 105 -6.69 -4.38 -3.97
C VAL A 105 -6.89 -3.22 -3.00
N TYR A 106 -7.83 -3.35 -2.07
CA TYR A 106 -8.07 -2.32 -1.08
C TYR A 106 -7.29 -2.60 0.19
N ASP A 107 -6.74 -1.53 0.79
CA ASP A 107 -6.17 -1.66 2.12
C ASP A 107 -7.30 -1.72 3.16
N PRO A 108 -7.00 -1.89 4.47
CA PRO A 108 -8.06 -2.03 5.48
C PRO A 108 -9.01 -0.85 5.58
N ASP A 109 -8.63 0.33 5.13
CA ASP A 109 -9.47 1.53 5.17
C ASP A 109 -10.12 1.85 3.83
N GLY A 110 -9.98 0.97 2.85
CA GLY A 110 -10.58 1.18 1.53
C GLY A 110 -9.73 1.99 0.57
N VAL A 111 -8.48 2.26 0.90
CA VAL A 111 -7.58 2.93 -0.02
C VAL A 111 -7.22 1.97 -1.14
N SER A 112 -7.37 2.43 -2.38
CA SER A 112 -7.09 1.60 -3.55
C SER A 112 -5.59 1.50 -3.80
N ILE A 113 -5.09 0.28 -3.84
CA ILE A 113 -3.68 -0.01 -4.09
C ILE A 113 -3.58 -0.77 -5.40
N GLN A 114 -2.74 -0.25 -6.31
CA GLN A 114 -2.47 -0.93 -7.59
C GLN A 114 -1.11 -1.61 -7.50
N LEU A 115 -1.05 -2.88 -7.87
CA LEU A 115 0.23 -3.54 -8.09
C LEU A 115 0.40 -3.70 -9.59
N ARG A 116 1.55 -3.30 -10.11
CA ARG A 116 1.78 -3.23 -11.54
C ARG A 116 3.14 -3.82 -11.89
N SER A 117 3.16 -4.59 -12.98
CA SER A 117 4.40 -5.10 -13.52
C SER A 117 4.51 -4.69 -14.98
N PHE A 118 5.75 -4.62 -15.45
CA PHE A 118 6.03 -4.42 -16.86
C PHE A 118 6.74 -5.65 -17.39
N ARG A 119 6.67 -5.83 -18.69
CA ARG A 119 7.41 -6.93 -19.31
C ARG A 119 8.90 -6.70 -19.12
N ASN A 120 9.61 -7.80 -18.94
CA ASN A 120 11.06 -7.73 -18.74
C ASN A 120 11.82 -7.28 -19.98
N ASN A 121 11.18 -7.14 -21.11
CA ASN A 121 11.81 -6.63 -22.31
C ASN A 121 11.72 -5.12 -22.46
N ARG A 122 11.11 -4.46 -21.51
CA ARG A 122 11.06 -3.02 -21.56
C ARG A 122 12.39 -2.39 -21.20
#